data_610c1bb2daa2bb8f2da245ee38263a01
#
_entry.id   610c1bb2daa2bb8f2da245ee38263a01
#
_cell.length_a   1.000
_cell.length_b   1.000
_cell.length_c   1.000
_cell.angle_alpha   90.00
_cell.angle_beta   90.00
_cell.angle_gamma   90.00
#
_symmetry.space_group_name_H-M   'P 1'
#
loop_
_entity.id
_entity.type
_entity.pdbx_description
1 polymer ?
#
loop_
_entity_poly.entity_id
_entity_poly.type
_entity_poly.pdbx_seq_one_letter_code
_entity_poly.pdbx_strand_id
1 'polypeptide(L)'
;MSSRKSLGIAVALFVVVSIVASACQAGTPTRAPATAVPTAVPTAVPTAAPTEIQAPTIPNCGTEPIVLNAYFETGFPVPKQLAEEFSRQFPNVKWDIKEDQFTNLINATPRLLSGDNPPDLIRLPTMVSFAKEGLLMNLDGYAAAFGWDQWPVPQLNQNRVAPDGTRGSGSLYGMGLNYSLTGVFYNKELAAQIGMTEPPKTLAEFDELLARAKAAGLLPIMMWGSAKSGMGLAFPLQHLMAAYGPVEPINDWIFQKPGATIDTPSNLKAAQHLQKWIENGYFPPDINAIEYTDANARFTQGEGVFMFNGDWQNGAYDAAMPGNIGFFLFPPAEAGAPPAAMSAPLTFGIAARAKHPDCAAFFFNWVATDPTARQINVTGFGSHPGGPADLPLPTVPPGSVTNETLAAGAVVGKAGTTMDFIANATSSIFAQGWTPELQKMVAGQQDAAGLLKAVQAEYERELVMER
;
A
#
# COMPACT_ATOMS: atom_id res chain seq x y z
N MET A 1 13.55 30.99 54.64
CA MET A 1 12.56 30.48 55.58
C MET A 1 12.08 29.19 54.96
N SER A 2 12.62 28.07 55.43
CA SER A 2 12.11 27.15 56.44
C SER A 2 10.80 26.48 55.94
N SER A 3 10.57 25.18 55.87
CA SER A 3 11.27 24.01 56.50
C SER A 3 10.54 22.72 56.02
N ARG A 4 11.30 21.66 55.83
CA ARG A 4 11.23 20.34 56.47
C ARG A 4 10.02 19.41 56.16
N LYS A 5 10.35 18.27 55.55
CA LYS A 5 10.58 16.89 56.10
C LYS A 5 9.31 16.10 56.34
N SER A 6 9.23 14.90 55.77
CA SER A 6 9.56 13.56 56.31
C SER A 6 9.09 12.47 55.36
N LEU A 7 9.82 11.53 54.90
CA LEU A 7 10.32 10.25 55.40
C LEU A 7 9.24 9.32 55.97
N GLY A 8 8.95 8.23 55.26
CA GLY A 8 8.15 7.07 55.71
C GLY A 8 8.64 5.78 55.04
N ILE A 9 9.34 4.97 55.78
CA ILE A 9 9.81 3.61 55.51
C ILE A 9 8.70 2.63 55.93
N ALA A 10 8.46 1.59 55.12
CA ALA A 10 7.86 0.31 55.61
C ALA A 10 8.14 -0.78 54.57
N VAL A 11 9.07 -1.59 54.78
CA VAL A 11 9.10 -2.95 55.40
C VAL A 11 8.39 -4.02 54.51
N ALA A 12 9.25 -4.86 53.93
CA ALA A 12 8.94 -6.09 53.21
C ALA A 12 8.49 -7.20 54.19
N LEU A 13 7.57 -8.04 53.74
CA LEU A 13 7.28 -9.31 54.39
C LEU A 13 7.33 -10.44 53.36
N PHE A 14 8.34 -11.28 53.48
CA PHE A 14 8.47 -12.57 52.80
C PHE A 14 7.59 -13.62 53.49
N VAL A 15 6.76 -14.34 52.74
CA VAL A 15 6.17 -15.60 53.20
C VAL A 15 6.64 -16.71 52.28
N VAL A 16 7.44 -17.61 52.84
CA VAL A 16 7.88 -18.89 52.28
C VAL A 16 6.83 -19.94 52.63
N VAL A 17 6.28 -20.61 51.63
CA VAL A 17 5.46 -21.83 51.86
C VAL A 17 6.18 -23.02 51.25
N SER A 18 6.58 -23.93 52.13
CA SER A 18 7.19 -25.23 51.81
C SER A 18 6.09 -26.23 51.45
N ILE A 19 6.23 -26.94 50.35
CA ILE A 19 5.37 -28.06 49.96
C ILE A 19 6.13 -29.36 50.23
N VAL A 20 5.52 -30.20 51.10
CA VAL A 20 5.94 -31.55 51.43
C VAL A 20 5.40 -32.52 50.40
N ALA A 21 6.27 -33.34 49.83
CA ALA A 21 5.91 -34.44 48.94
C ALA A 21 5.58 -35.70 49.78
N SER A 22 4.43 -36.31 49.49
CA SER A 22 4.10 -37.66 50.00
C SER A 22 3.95 -38.60 48.81
N ALA A 23 4.79 -39.61 48.78
CA ALA A 23 4.72 -40.75 47.86
C ALA A 23 3.75 -41.79 48.40
N CYS A 24 2.86 -42.30 47.55
CA CYS A 24 2.11 -43.53 47.82
C CYS A 24 2.32 -44.51 46.67
N GLN A 25 2.69 -45.75 47.12
CA GLN A 25 3.01 -46.90 46.28
C GLN A 25 1.78 -47.51 45.58
N ALA A 26 2.00 -47.98 44.37
CA ALA A 26 1.05 -48.70 43.56
C ALA A 26 0.91 -50.17 44.00
N GLY A 27 -0.31 -50.63 44.24
CA GLY A 27 -0.67 -52.05 44.39
C GLY A 27 -1.18 -52.59 43.05
N THR A 28 -0.66 -53.74 42.64
CA THR A 28 -1.00 -54.47 41.42
C THR A 28 -2.31 -55.25 41.63
N PRO A 29 -3.34 -55.13 40.74
CA PRO A 29 -4.51 -56.03 40.83
C PRO A 29 -4.32 -57.30 39.97
N THR A 30 -4.65 -58.43 40.60
CA THR A 30 -4.66 -59.80 40.10
C THR A 30 -5.79 -59.94 39.04
N ARG A 31 -5.47 -60.59 37.89
CA ARG A 31 -6.36 -60.85 36.76
C ARG A 31 -7.29 -62.02 37.07
N ALA A 32 -8.60 -61.83 37.00
CA ALA A 32 -9.62 -62.86 36.99
C ALA A 32 -9.87 -63.40 35.56
N PRO A 33 -10.35 -64.68 35.43
CA PRO A 33 -10.47 -65.34 34.10
C PRO A 33 -11.63 -64.82 33.26
N ALA A 34 -11.41 -64.72 31.95
CA ALA A 34 -12.34 -64.21 30.97
C ALA A 34 -13.50 -65.19 30.74
N THR A 35 -14.71 -64.70 30.88
CA THR A 35 -15.95 -65.38 30.42
C THR A 35 -16.15 -65.13 28.94
N ALA A 36 -16.40 -66.18 28.14
CA ALA A 36 -16.63 -66.08 26.73
C ALA A 36 -17.93 -65.34 26.42
N VAL A 37 -17.80 -64.29 25.58
CA VAL A 37 -18.92 -63.50 25.02
C VAL A 37 -19.35 -64.13 23.68
N PRO A 38 -20.66 -64.30 23.39
CA PRO A 38 -21.11 -64.85 22.11
C PRO A 38 -20.80 -63.87 20.97
N THR A 39 -20.29 -64.42 19.87
CA THR A 39 -20.00 -63.71 18.60
C THR A 39 -21.29 -63.18 17.98
N ALA A 40 -21.48 -61.86 17.97
CA ALA A 40 -22.58 -61.23 17.22
C ALA A 40 -22.26 -61.24 15.72
N VAL A 41 -23.22 -61.65 14.91
CA VAL A 41 -23.21 -61.60 13.46
C VAL A 41 -23.11 -60.12 13.03
N PRO A 42 -22.25 -59.74 12.08
CA PRO A 42 -22.16 -58.35 11.63
C PRO A 42 -23.44 -58.00 10.85
N THR A 43 -24.22 -57.08 11.40
CA THR A 43 -25.30 -56.40 10.67
C THR A 43 -24.66 -55.48 9.64
N ALA A 44 -25.02 -55.65 8.37
CA ALA A 44 -24.58 -54.80 7.26
C ALA A 44 -24.89 -53.32 7.58
N VAL A 45 -23.83 -52.49 7.66
CA VAL A 45 -23.96 -51.04 7.76
C VAL A 45 -24.50 -50.54 6.41
N PRO A 46 -25.59 -49.74 6.38
CA PRO A 46 -26.03 -49.13 5.13
C PRO A 46 -24.89 -48.25 4.57
N THR A 47 -24.46 -48.57 3.38
CA THR A 47 -23.54 -47.71 2.61
C THR A 47 -24.25 -46.36 2.38
N ALA A 48 -23.80 -45.31 3.04
CA ALA A 48 -24.27 -43.96 2.76
C ALA A 48 -24.03 -43.68 1.28
N ALA A 49 -25.07 -43.19 0.60
CA ALA A 49 -24.96 -42.71 -0.77
C ALA A 49 -23.85 -41.65 -0.85
N PRO A 50 -23.10 -41.60 -1.95
CA PRO A 50 -22.10 -40.56 -2.11
C PRO A 50 -22.75 -39.18 -1.95
N THR A 51 -22.34 -38.41 -0.98
CA THR A 51 -22.73 -37.00 -0.88
C THR A 51 -22.19 -36.31 -2.12
N GLU A 52 -23.11 -35.89 -2.99
CA GLU A 52 -22.76 -35.04 -4.14
C GLU A 52 -22.01 -33.83 -3.59
N ILE A 53 -20.72 -33.72 -3.90
CA ILE A 53 -19.93 -32.54 -3.61
C ILE A 53 -20.50 -31.45 -4.52
N GLN A 54 -21.41 -30.63 -4.00
CA GLN A 54 -21.83 -29.42 -4.70
C GLN A 54 -20.60 -28.59 -4.99
N ALA A 55 -20.38 -28.27 -6.27
CA ALA A 55 -19.35 -27.32 -6.65
C ALA A 55 -19.53 -26.03 -5.82
N PRO A 56 -18.46 -25.45 -5.30
CA PRO A 56 -18.56 -24.24 -4.50
C PRO A 56 -19.30 -23.16 -5.31
N THR A 57 -20.39 -22.65 -4.76
CA THR A 57 -21.14 -21.57 -5.38
C THR A 57 -20.24 -20.34 -5.44
N ILE A 58 -19.95 -19.84 -6.64
CA ILE A 58 -19.17 -18.61 -6.81
C ILE A 58 -19.97 -17.46 -6.17
N PRO A 59 -19.38 -16.71 -5.21
CA PRO A 59 -20.05 -15.59 -4.56
C PRO A 59 -20.50 -14.55 -5.58
N ASN A 60 -21.67 -13.97 -5.38
CA ASN A 60 -22.25 -12.96 -6.28
C ASN A 60 -23.25 -12.07 -5.51
N CYS A 61 -23.89 -11.13 -6.21
CA CYS A 61 -24.84 -10.19 -5.60
C CYS A 61 -26.28 -10.75 -5.44
N GLY A 62 -26.54 -11.98 -5.83
CA GLY A 62 -27.90 -12.51 -5.86
C GLY A 62 -28.82 -11.76 -6.84
N THR A 63 -30.12 -11.88 -6.65
CA THR A 63 -31.14 -11.23 -7.48
C THR A 63 -31.98 -10.19 -6.73
N GLU A 64 -31.95 -10.24 -5.40
CA GLU A 64 -32.69 -9.31 -4.55
C GLU A 64 -32.06 -7.91 -4.57
N PRO A 65 -32.88 -6.84 -4.45
CA PRO A 65 -32.34 -5.48 -4.34
C PRO A 65 -31.45 -5.32 -3.12
N ILE A 66 -30.21 -4.85 -3.33
CA ILE A 66 -29.24 -4.55 -2.27
C ILE A 66 -28.67 -3.15 -2.42
N VAL A 67 -28.19 -2.60 -1.31
CA VAL A 67 -27.45 -1.34 -1.27
C VAL A 67 -26.09 -1.60 -0.62
N LEU A 68 -25.04 -1.47 -1.42
CA LEU A 68 -23.65 -1.51 -0.92
C LEU A 68 -23.30 -0.16 -0.31
N ASN A 69 -22.93 -0.17 0.97
CA ASN A 69 -22.42 1.00 1.66
C ASN A 69 -20.91 1.08 1.43
N ALA A 70 -20.44 2.19 0.87
CA ALA A 70 -19.03 2.36 0.55
C ALA A 70 -18.47 3.67 1.11
N TYR A 71 -17.17 3.63 1.48
CA TYR A 71 -16.43 4.79 1.95
C TYR A 71 -15.16 4.96 1.11
N PHE A 72 -15.15 6.00 0.27
CA PHE A 72 -14.13 6.25 -0.75
C PHE A 72 -13.27 7.47 -0.40
N GLU A 73 -12.17 7.62 -1.09
CA GLU A 73 -11.28 8.76 -0.98
C GLU A 73 -11.64 9.83 -2.01
N THR A 74 -11.79 11.08 -1.57
CA THR A 74 -12.05 12.24 -2.43
C THR A 74 -10.85 12.50 -3.35
N GLY A 75 -11.13 12.83 -4.61
CA GLY A 75 -10.09 13.10 -5.62
C GLY A 75 -9.74 11.89 -6.50
N PHE A 76 -10.36 10.75 -6.24
CA PHE A 76 -10.25 9.53 -7.05
C PHE A 76 -11.62 9.18 -7.65
N PRO A 77 -11.94 9.67 -8.86
CA PRO A 77 -13.28 9.50 -9.45
C PRO A 77 -13.56 8.06 -9.91
N VAL A 78 -12.52 7.27 -10.20
CA VAL A 78 -12.67 5.95 -10.82
C VAL A 78 -13.43 4.93 -9.95
N PRO A 79 -13.22 4.81 -8.62
CA PRO A 79 -14.02 3.90 -7.81
C PRO A 79 -15.52 4.16 -7.93
N LYS A 80 -15.93 5.43 -8.05
CA LYS A 80 -17.32 5.81 -8.25
C LYS A 80 -17.82 5.47 -9.65
N GLN A 81 -17.03 5.72 -10.69
CA GLN A 81 -17.34 5.32 -12.07
C GLN A 81 -17.49 3.80 -12.19
N LEU A 82 -16.63 3.03 -11.50
CA LEU A 82 -16.76 1.58 -11.42
C LEU A 82 -18.04 1.16 -10.72
N ALA A 83 -18.41 1.80 -9.62
CA ALA A 83 -19.66 1.53 -8.90
C ALA A 83 -20.90 1.84 -9.76
N GLU A 84 -20.90 2.94 -10.50
CA GLU A 84 -21.96 3.32 -11.43
C GLU A 84 -22.10 2.29 -12.56
N GLU A 85 -21.00 1.89 -13.18
CA GLU A 85 -20.99 0.87 -14.23
C GLU A 85 -21.42 -0.50 -13.71
N PHE A 86 -20.98 -0.88 -12.49
CA PHE A 86 -21.41 -2.10 -11.83
C PHE A 86 -22.94 -2.14 -11.65
N SER A 87 -23.54 -1.02 -11.19
CA SER A 87 -25.02 -0.92 -11.07
C SER A 87 -25.72 -0.95 -12.44
N ARG A 88 -25.06 -0.54 -13.51
CA ARG A 88 -25.61 -0.63 -14.86
C ARG A 88 -25.67 -2.09 -15.35
N GLN A 89 -24.64 -2.89 -15.02
CA GLN A 89 -24.60 -4.32 -15.37
C GLN A 89 -25.43 -5.18 -14.40
N PHE A 90 -25.49 -4.78 -13.11
CA PHE A 90 -26.24 -5.48 -12.05
C PHE A 90 -27.30 -4.54 -11.44
N PRO A 91 -28.48 -4.37 -12.09
CA PRO A 91 -29.47 -3.35 -11.72
C PRO A 91 -30.08 -3.50 -10.33
N ASN A 92 -30.00 -4.71 -9.73
CA ASN A 92 -30.42 -4.97 -8.36
C ASN A 92 -29.44 -4.39 -7.32
N VAL A 93 -28.22 -3.96 -7.71
CA VAL A 93 -27.24 -3.37 -6.83
C VAL A 93 -27.29 -1.85 -6.91
N LYS A 94 -27.42 -1.21 -5.77
CA LYS A 94 -27.29 0.26 -5.61
C LYS A 94 -26.16 0.56 -4.65
N TRP A 95 -25.70 1.80 -4.63
CA TRP A 95 -24.60 2.24 -3.78
C TRP A 95 -25.04 3.41 -2.91
N ASP A 96 -24.63 3.38 -1.63
CA ASP A 96 -24.55 4.53 -0.74
C ASP A 96 -23.07 4.85 -0.53
N ILE A 97 -22.55 5.80 -1.31
CA ILE A 97 -21.13 6.17 -1.31
C ILE A 97 -20.93 7.43 -0.48
N LYS A 98 -20.05 7.32 0.52
CA LYS A 98 -19.50 8.47 1.25
C LYS A 98 -18.07 8.68 0.82
N GLU A 99 -17.67 9.95 0.66
CA GLU A 99 -16.32 10.33 0.27
C GLU A 99 -15.74 11.29 1.31
N ASP A 100 -14.44 11.12 1.59
CA ASP A 100 -13.71 12.03 2.48
C ASP A 100 -12.25 12.17 2.02
N GLN A 101 -11.59 13.23 2.49
CA GLN A 101 -10.18 13.46 2.24
C GLN A 101 -9.33 12.41 2.97
N PHE A 102 -8.14 12.12 2.43
CA PHE A 102 -7.24 11.07 2.89
C PHE A 102 -7.03 11.05 4.42
N THR A 103 -6.68 12.19 5.02
CA THR A 103 -6.44 12.28 6.47
C THR A 103 -7.72 12.01 7.28
N ASN A 104 -8.86 12.53 6.83
CA ASN A 104 -10.15 12.28 7.49
C ASN A 104 -10.55 10.81 7.39
N LEU A 105 -10.31 10.20 6.22
CA LEU A 105 -10.57 8.78 5.98
C LEU A 105 -9.77 7.93 6.96
N ILE A 106 -8.46 8.17 7.10
CA ILE A 106 -7.60 7.47 8.07
C ILE A 106 -8.18 7.58 9.48
N ASN A 107 -8.52 8.81 9.90
CA ASN A 107 -9.03 9.07 11.26
C ASN A 107 -10.42 8.47 11.49
N ALA A 108 -11.27 8.37 10.47
CA ALA A 108 -12.62 7.83 10.58
C ALA A 108 -12.66 6.30 10.53
N THR A 109 -11.73 5.65 9.86
CA THR A 109 -11.73 4.20 9.58
C THR A 109 -11.90 3.33 10.83
N PRO A 110 -11.19 3.55 11.97
CA PRO A 110 -11.37 2.72 13.17
C PRO A 110 -12.82 2.74 13.67
N ARG A 111 -13.41 3.92 13.74
CA ARG A 111 -14.81 4.12 14.18
C ARG A 111 -15.81 3.53 13.19
N LEU A 112 -15.57 3.66 11.89
CA LEU A 112 -16.45 3.11 10.85
C LEU A 112 -16.46 1.58 10.89
N LEU A 113 -15.29 0.94 11.00
CA LEU A 113 -15.16 -0.51 11.02
C LEU A 113 -15.71 -1.14 12.33
N SER A 114 -15.54 -0.46 13.47
CA SER A 114 -16.03 -0.93 14.77
C SER A 114 -17.49 -0.59 15.03
N GLY A 115 -18.12 0.28 14.24
CA GLY A 115 -19.52 0.73 14.42
C GLY A 115 -20.55 -0.35 14.16
N ASP A 116 -21.84 -0.07 14.48
CA ASP A 116 -22.94 -1.04 14.33
C ASP A 116 -23.34 -1.27 12.86
N ASN A 117 -22.99 -0.37 11.97
CA ASN A 117 -23.30 -0.44 10.55
C ASN A 117 -22.02 -0.10 9.72
N PRO A 118 -21.02 -0.98 9.74
CA PRO A 118 -19.80 -0.73 8.99
C PRO A 118 -20.06 -0.74 7.48
N PRO A 119 -19.21 -0.08 6.66
CA PRO A 119 -19.32 -0.12 5.21
C PRO A 119 -19.07 -1.54 4.68
N ASP A 120 -19.74 -1.90 3.58
CA ASP A 120 -19.44 -3.13 2.85
C ASP A 120 -18.09 -3.02 2.14
N LEU A 121 -17.73 -1.81 1.69
CA LEU A 121 -16.49 -1.52 1.00
C LEU A 121 -15.84 -0.25 1.58
N ILE A 122 -14.57 -0.32 1.96
CA ILE A 122 -13.83 0.83 2.51
C ILE A 122 -12.44 0.95 1.91
N ARG A 123 -12.06 2.17 1.51
CA ARG A 123 -10.69 2.50 1.15
C ARG A 123 -9.77 2.36 2.36
N LEU A 124 -8.69 1.59 2.22
CA LEU A 124 -7.74 1.27 3.29
C LEU A 124 -6.33 1.78 2.95
N PRO A 125 -5.92 2.93 3.46
CA PRO A 125 -4.50 3.35 3.39
C PRO A 125 -3.57 2.41 4.15
N THR A 126 -4.04 1.92 5.30
CA THR A 126 -3.36 0.91 6.14
C THR A 126 -4.35 -0.14 6.60
N MET A 127 -3.89 -1.34 6.99
CA MET A 127 -4.80 -2.42 7.34
C MET A 127 -4.35 -3.28 8.54
N VAL A 128 -3.09 -3.17 8.98
CA VAL A 128 -2.51 -4.14 9.95
C VAL A 128 -3.29 -4.18 11.25
N SER A 129 -3.53 -3.04 11.90
CA SER A 129 -4.28 -2.97 13.15
C SER A 129 -5.70 -3.51 12.98
N PHE A 130 -6.39 -3.14 11.91
CA PHE A 130 -7.76 -3.58 11.64
C PHE A 130 -7.87 -5.08 11.37
N ALA A 131 -6.88 -5.67 10.69
CA ALA A 131 -6.81 -7.12 10.47
C ALA A 131 -6.59 -7.84 11.81
N LYS A 132 -5.64 -7.38 12.65
CA LYS A 132 -5.36 -7.95 13.97
C LYS A 132 -6.54 -7.85 14.95
N GLU A 133 -7.27 -6.76 14.89
CA GLU A 133 -8.47 -6.54 15.73
C GLU A 133 -9.71 -7.28 15.20
N GLY A 134 -9.61 -7.98 14.06
CA GLY A 134 -10.73 -8.71 13.46
C GLY A 134 -11.81 -7.78 12.90
N LEU A 135 -11.47 -6.54 12.55
CA LEU A 135 -12.40 -5.56 11.99
C LEU A 135 -12.52 -5.68 10.46
N LEU A 136 -11.59 -6.36 9.81
CA LEU A 136 -11.61 -6.67 8.38
C LEU A 136 -11.96 -8.13 8.15
N MET A 137 -12.65 -8.38 7.05
CA MET A 137 -12.96 -9.74 6.58
C MET A 137 -11.70 -10.39 6.01
N ASN A 138 -11.45 -11.65 6.40
CA ASN A 138 -10.47 -12.50 5.76
C ASN A 138 -11.00 -12.90 4.37
N LEU A 139 -10.24 -12.58 3.32
CA LEU A 139 -10.62 -12.78 1.92
C LEU A 139 -10.08 -14.08 1.32
N ASP A 140 -9.37 -14.95 2.07
CA ASP A 140 -8.76 -16.17 1.54
C ASP A 140 -9.82 -17.13 0.92
N GLY A 141 -11.02 -17.20 1.52
CA GLY A 141 -12.14 -17.97 0.97
C GLY A 141 -12.62 -17.45 -0.38
N TYR A 142 -12.66 -16.12 -0.54
CA TYR A 142 -13.00 -15.48 -1.82
C TYR A 142 -11.88 -15.64 -2.83
N ALA A 143 -10.62 -15.55 -2.40
CA ALA A 143 -9.47 -15.79 -3.26
C ALA A 143 -9.52 -17.19 -3.87
N ALA A 144 -9.84 -18.21 -3.09
CA ALA A 144 -10.03 -19.58 -3.57
C ALA A 144 -11.23 -19.70 -4.51
N ALA A 145 -12.38 -19.07 -4.19
CA ALA A 145 -13.60 -19.16 -4.99
C ALA A 145 -13.48 -18.48 -6.35
N PHE A 146 -12.78 -17.36 -6.44
CA PHE A 146 -12.57 -16.58 -7.67
C PHE A 146 -11.26 -16.91 -8.39
N GLY A 147 -10.39 -17.75 -7.80
CA GLY A 147 -9.10 -18.10 -8.38
C GLY A 147 -8.06 -16.98 -8.30
N TRP A 148 -8.19 -16.03 -7.34
CA TRP A 148 -7.23 -14.94 -7.18
C TRP A 148 -5.82 -15.45 -6.85
N ASP A 149 -5.69 -16.60 -6.21
CA ASP A 149 -4.38 -17.21 -5.91
C ASP A 149 -3.56 -17.58 -7.17
N GLN A 150 -4.17 -17.53 -8.35
CA GLN A 150 -3.50 -17.68 -9.64
C GLN A 150 -3.02 -16.36 -10.24
N TRP A 151 -3.36 -15.22 -9.63
CA TRP A 151 -2.92 -13.92 -10.09
C TRP A 151 -1.45 -13.67 -9.74
N PRO A 152 -0.78 -12.71 -10.39
CA PRO A 152 0.60 -12.38 -10.05
C PRO A 152 0.78 -12.07 -8.56
N VAL A 153 1.68 -12.81 -7.92
CA VAL A 153 1.89 -12.78 -6.45
C VAL A 153 2.07 -11.36 -5.89
N PRO A 154 2.81 -10.43 -6.54
CA PRO A 154 2.99 -9.08 -6.02
C PRO A 154 1.69 -8.28 -5.88
N GLN A 155 0.64 -8.61 -6.65
CA GLN A 155 -0.65 -7.92 -6.57
C GLN A 155 -1.37 -8.17 -5.24
N LEU A 156 -1.26 -9.37 -4.69
CA LEU A 156 -1.96 -9.76 -3.48
C LEU A 156 -1.11 -9.58 -2.21
N ASN A 157 0.19 -9.82 -2.30
CA ASN A 157 1.06 -9.83 -1.14
C ASN A 157 1.03 -8.53 -0.34
N GLN A 158 0.92 -7.38 -1.00
CA GLN A 158 0.83 -6.09 -0.32
C GLN A 158 -0.42 -5.96 0.57
N ASN A 159 -1.45 -6.79 0.31
CA ASN A 159 -2.73 -6.82 1.04
C ASN A 159 -2.85 -8.01 2.00
N ARG A 160 -1.77 -8.78 2.20
CA ARG A 160 -1.70 -9.88 3.16
C ARG A 160 -1.11 -9.41 4.48
N VAL A 161 -1.67 -9.92 5.58
CA VAL A 161 -1.20 -9.66 6.94
C VAL A 161 -1.11 -10.98 7.70
N ALA A 162 0.06 -11.25 8.27
CA ALA A 162 0.29 -12.40 9.15
C ALA A 162 -0.27 -12.13 10.56
N PRO A 163 -0.49 -13.19 11.39
CA PRO A 163 -1.02 -13.01 12.75
C PRO A 163 -0.18 -12.12 13.67
N ASP A 164 1.13 -12.01 13.40
CA ASP A 164 2.04 -11.12 14.15
C ASP A 164 2.01 -9.67 13.66
N GLY A 165 1.26 -9.37 12.59
CA GLY A 165 1.15 -8.04 12.00
C GLY A 165 2.11 -7.82 10.81
N THR A 166 2.99 -8.77 10.50
CA THR A 166 3.88 -8.67 9.34
C THR A 166 3.07 -8.66 8.05
N ARG A 167 3.29 -7.66 7.18
CA ARG A 167 2.68 -7.58 5.85
C ARG A 167 3.45 -8.42 4.83
N GLY A 168 2.83 -8.67 3.68
CA GLY A 168 3.45 -9.44 2.60
C GLY A 168 3.29 -10.95 2.71
N SER A 169 2.68 -11.43 3.77
CA SER A 169 2.42 -12.86 4.05
C SER A 169 1.16 -13.02 4.90
N GLY A 170 0.74 -14.26 5.14
CA GLY A 170 -0.47 -14.54 5.91
C GLY A 170 -1.74 -14.41 5.09
N SER A 171 -2.84 -14.03 5.73
CA SER A 171 -4.17 -13.96 5.13
C SER A 171 -4.40 -12.66 4.38
N LEU A 172 -5.25 -12.72 3.36
CA LEU A 172 -5.64 -11.59 2.53
C LEU A 172 -6.76 -10.78 3.21
N TYR A 173 -6.58 -9.46 3.35
CA TYR A 173 -7.55 -8.56 3.98
C TYR A 173 -7.98 -7.38 3.12
N GLY A 174 -7.39 -7.24 1.95
CA GLY A 174 -7.74 -6.18 1.01
C GLY A 174 -7.51 -6.59 -0.44
N MET A 175 -8.06 -5.80 -1.34
CA MET A 175 -7.89 -5.96 -2.78
C MET A 175 -7.62 -4.59 -3.40
N GLY A 176 -6.66 -4.51 -4.30
CA GLY A 176 -6.44 -3.32 -5.12
C GLY A 176 -7.48 -3.23 -6.23
N LEU A 177 -8.14 -2.07 -6.37
CA LEU A 177 -8.95 -1.82 -7.56
C LEU A 177 -8.08 -1.54 -8.79
N ASN A 178 -6.87 -1.05 -8.56
CA ASN A 178 -5.80 -0.89 -9.55
C ASN A 178 -4.44 -0.93 -8.85
N TYR A 179 -3.37 -0.86 -9.65
CA TYR A 179 -1.97 -0.88 -9.17
C TYR A 179 -1.25 0.31 -9.78
N SER A 180 -1.02 1.31 -8.96
CA SER A 180 -0.36 2.55 -9.36
C SER A 180 1.14 2.34 -9.57
N LEU A 181 1.72 3.13 -10.47
CA LEU A 181 3.14 3.19 -10.73
C LEU A 181 3.64 4.62 -10.55
N THR A 182 4.74 4.81 -9.83
CA THR A 182 5.41 6.10 -9.74
C THR A 182 6.68 6.14 -10.57
N GLY A 183 7.05 7.35 -10.98
CA GLY A 183 8.29 7.61 -11.71
C GLY A 183 8.45 9.10 -11.95
N VAL A 184 9.11 9.45 -13.04
CA VAL A 184 9.41 10.83 -13.40
C VAL A 184 8.60 11.23 -14.63
N PHE A 185 7.66 12.14 -14.42
CA PHE A 185 7.01 12.87 -15.50
C PHE A 185 7.89 14.04 -15.94
N TYR A 186 7.85 14.39 -17.22
CA TYR A 186 8.62 15.52 -17.73
C TYR A 186 7.87 16.29 -18.83
N ASN A 187 8.09 17.60 -18.84
CA ASN A 187 7.63 18.47 -19.91
C ASN A 187 8.59 18.30 -21.11
N LYS A 188 8.10 17.77 -22.23
CA LYS A 188 8.92 17.45 -23.41
C LYS A 188 9.59 18.67 -24.03
N GLU A 189 8.89 19.81 -24.07
CA GLU A 189 9.45 21.06 -24.59
C GLU A 189 10.59 21.60 -23.71
N LEU A 190 10.40 21.63 -22.38
CA LEU A 190 11.42 22.08 -21.45
C LEU A 190 12.61 21.11 -21.41
N ALA A 191 12.35 19.80 -21.48
CA ALA A 191 13.39 18.78 -21.56
C ALA A 191 14.24 18.92 -22.85
N ALA A 192 13.60 19.24 -23.99
CA ALA A 192 14.32 19.52 -25.23
C ALA A 192 15.22 20.78 -25.12
N GLN A 193 14.76 21.84 -24.42
CA GLN A 193 15.56 23.05 -24.18
C GLN A 193 16.86 22.79 -23.41
N ILE A 194 16.88 21.78 -22.52
CA ILE A 194 18.07 21.37 -21.79
C ILE A 194 18.87 20.25 -22.49
N GLY A 195 18.50 19.94 -23.74
CA GLY A 195 19.18 18.94 -24.56
C GLY A 195 18.89 17.50 -24.18
N MET A 196 17.76 17.20 -23.57
CA MET A 196 17.29 15.84 -23.34
C MET A 196 16.67 15.30 -24.64
N THR A 197 17.31 14.32 -25.27
CA THR A 197 16.84 13.65 -26.51
C THR A 197 16.19 12.30 -26.25
N GLU A 198 16.56 11.68 -25.14
CA GLU A 198 15.99 10.41 -24.63
C GLU A 198 15.99 10.42 -23.09
N PRO A 199 15.18 9.57 -22.44
CA PRO A 199 15.24 9.41 -20.99
C PRO A 199 16.63 9.00 -20.49
N PRO A 200 17.07 9.51 -19.32
CA PRO A 200 18.37 9.18 -18.75
C PRO A 200 18.42 7.69 -18.35
N LYS A 201 19.56 7.03 -18.55
CA LYS A 201 19.78 5.61 -18.26
C LYS A 201 20.46 5.38 -16.91
N THR A 202 21.06 6.45 -16.36
CA THR A 202 21.74 6.41 -15.07
C THR A 202 21.37 7.64 -14.23
N LEU A 203 21.50 7.50 -12.91
CA LEU A 203 21.31 8.63 -11.98
C LEU A 203 22.27 9.79 -12.30
N ALA A 204 23.49 9.52 -12.73
CA ALA A 204 24.44 10.54 -13.11
C ALA A 204 23.96 11.35 -14.34
N GLU A 205 23.40 10.70 -15.35
CA GLU A 205 22.79 11.40 -16.50
C GLU A 205 21.59 12.24 -16.08
N PHE A 206 20.79 11.76 -15.11
CA PHE A 206 19.69 12.55 -14.57
C PHE A 206 20.19 13.78 -13.81
N ASP A 207 21.23 13.63 -12.97
CA ASP A 207 21.88 14.76 -12.28
C ASP A 207 22.40 15.83 -13.26
N GLU A 208 22.98 15.42 -14.39
CA GLU A 208 23.42 16.35 -15.43
C GLU A 208 22.24 17.11 -16.05
N LEU A 209 21.09 16.44 -16.26
CA LEU A 209 19.86 17.11 -16.74
C LEU A 209 19.35 18.13 -15.74
N LEU A 210 19.36 17.81 -14.44
CA LEU A 210 18.97 18.76 -13.37
C LEU A 210 19.89 19.98 -13.35
N ALA A 211 21.20 19.76 -13.45
CA ALA A 211 22.19 20.86 -13.48
C ALA A 211 22.00 21.74 -14.74
N ARG A 212 21.74 21.14 -15.92
CA ARG A 212 21.43 21.88 -17.14
C ARG A 212 20.15 22.70 -17.04
N ALA A 213 19.09 22.13 -16.46
CA ALA A 213 17.84 22.86 -16.19
C ALA A 213 18.08 24.07 -15.32
N LYS A 214 18.82 23.90 -14.21
CA LYS A 214 19.17 25.01 -13.30
C LYS A 214 20.01 26.08 -13.98
N ALA A 215 21.00 25.70 -14.79
CA ALA A 215 21.84 26.62 -15.54
C ALA A 215 21.07 27.39 -16.62
N ALA A 216 20.02 26.79 -17.19
CA ALA A 216 19.09 27.44 -18.13
C ALA A 216 18.07 28.37 -17.44
N GLY A 217 18.10 28.49 -16.11
CA GLY A 217 17.13 29.30 -15.36
C GLY A 217 15.76 28.65 -15.20
N LEU A 218 15.63 27.36 -15.55
CA LEU A 218 14.42 26.59 -15.37
C LEU A 218 14.39 25.98 -13.97
N LEU A 219 13.18 25.73 -13.44
CA LEU A 219 13.01 24.90 -12.23
C LEU A 219 13.27 23.43 -12.61
N PRO A 220 14.29 22.77 -12.04
CA PRO A 220 14.58 21.39 -12.39
C PRO A 220 13.42 20.44 -12.04
N ILE A 221 12.95 20.46 -10.78
CA ILE A 221 11.94 19.50 -10.29
C ILE A 221 10.82 20.29 -9.60
N MET A 222 9.60 20.15 -10.11
CA MET A 222 8.38 20.60 -9.42
C MET A 222 7.97 19.54 -8.41
N MET A 223 7.78 19.96 -7.15
CA MET A 223 7.30 19.09 -6.05
C MET A 223 6.48 19.91 -5.04
N TRP A 224 5.83 19.20 -4.13
CA TRP A 224 5.05 19.76 -3.02
C TRP A 224 5.63 19.33 -1.67
N GLY A 225 5.30 20.06 -0.62
CA GLY A 225 5.83 19.79 0.72
C GLY A 225 4.97 20.27 1.87
N SER A 226 3.74 20.75 1.57
CA SER A 226 2.78 21.15 2.59
C SER A 226 2.39 19.99 3.49
N ALA A 227 2.35 20.22 4.81
CA ALA A 227 1.92 19.21 5.80
C ALA A 227 0.49 18.68 5.55
N LYS A 228 -0.38 19.46 4.90
CA LYS A 228 -1.74 19.05 4.57
C LYS A 228 -1.79 17.96 3.49
N SER A 229 -0.88 18.05 2.52
CA SER A 229 -0.80 17.10 1.41
C SER A 229 0.20 15.98 1.68
N GLY A 230 0.97 16.06 2.77
CA GLY A 230 2.13 15.25 3.01
C GLY A 230 3.34 15.73 2.19
N MET A 231 4.53 15.31 2.56
CA MET A 231 5.78 15.77 1.94
C MET A 231 6.11 14.98 0.67
N GLY A 232 5.93 15.60 -0.50
CA GLY A 232 6.19 14.98 -1.80
C GLY A 232 7.62 14.49 -2.00
N LEU A 233 8.61 15.04 -1.29
CA LEU A 233 9.99 14.55 -1.36
C LEU A 233 10.19 13.10 -0.89
N ALA A 234 9.19 12.48 -0.28
CA ALA A 234 9.18 11.04 -0.05
C ALA A 234 9.26 10.23 -1.36
N PHE A 235 8.71 10.75 -2.47
CA PHE A 235 8.77 10.08 -3.78
C PHE A 235 10.19 10.03 -4.34
N PRO A 236 10.89 11.17 -4.58
CA PRO A 236 12.27 11.11 -5.05
C PRO A 236 13.20 10.39 -4.07
N LEU A 237 13.00 10.53 -2.75
CA LEU A 237 13.79 9.81 -1.76
C LEU A 237 13.68 8.29 -1.92
N GLN A 238 12.47 7.77 -2.05
CA GLN A 238 12.23 6.33 -2.23
C GLN A 238 12.86 5.81 -3.53
N HIS A 239 12.75 6.56 -4.63
CA HIS A 239 13.42 6.23 -5.89
C HIS A 239 14.94 6.23 -5.76
N LEU A 240 15.52 7.20 -5.04
CA LEU A 240 16.95 7.23 -4.74
C LEU A 240 17.37 6.03 -3.87
N MET A 241 16.57 5.64 -2.87
CA MET A 241 16.84 4.44 -2.07
C MET A 241 16.96 3.20 -2.95
N ALA A 242 16.01 3.03 -3.88
CA ALA A 242 16.02 1.90 -4.83
C ALA A 242 17.14 2.01 -5.89
N ALA A 243 17.61 3.21 -6.23
CA ALA A 243 18.75 3.40 -7.11
C ALA A 243 20.08 3.00 -6.45
N TYR A 244 20.21 3.16 -5.13
CA TYR A 244 21.42 2.86 -4.38
C TYR A 244 21.44 1.48 -3.71
N GLY A 245 20.33 0.77 -3.66
CA GLY A 245 20.23 -0.52 -3.01
C GLY A 245 19.05 -1.37 -3.54
N PRO A 246 18.99 -2.64 -3.14
CA PRO A 246 17.91 -3.52 -3.50
C PRO A 246 16.59 -3.06 -2.84
N VAL A 247 15.45 -3.41 -3.45
CA VAL A 247 14.12 -3.02 -2.97
C VAL A 247 13.64 -3.86 -1.77
N GLU A 248 14.20 -5.06 -1.58
CA GLU A 248 13.76 -5.99 -0.54
C GLU A 248 13.90 -5.41 0.87
N PRO A 249 15.02 -4.80 1.30
CA PRO A 249 15.13 -4.20 2.63
C PRO A 249 14.14 -3.04 2.84
N ILE A 250 13.81 -2.30 1.77
CA ILE A 250 12.82 -1.22 1.81
C ILE A 250 11.42 -1.83 2.06
N ASN A 251 11.06 -2.86 1.29
CA ASN A 251 9.80 -3.58 1.47
C ASN A 251 9.74 -4.28 2.82
N ASP A 252 10.84 -4.85 3.32
CA ASP A 252 10.90 -5.49 4.63
C ASP A 252 10.56 -4.49 5.75
N TRP A 253 11.06 -3.27 5.65
CA TRP A 253 10.72 -2.20 6.58
C TRP A 253 9.24 -1.77 6.44
N ILE A 254 8.76 -1.55 5.21
CA ILE A 254 7.37 -1.17 4.95
C ILE A 254 6.41 -2.25 5.43
N PHE A 255 6.78 -3.53 5.31
CA PHE A 255 5.97 -4.68 5.71
C PHE A 255 6.15 -5.07 7.18
N GLN A 256 6.84 -4.26 7.97
CA GLN A 256 7.01 -4.44 9.40
C GLN A 256 7.70 -5.77 9.78
N LYS A 257 8.61 -6.25 8.93
CA LYS A 257 9.36 -7.47 9.24
C LYS A 257 10.27 -7.26 10.45
N PRO A 258 10.38 -8.24 11.34
CA PRO A 258 11.21 -8.15 12.54
C PRO A 258 12.67 -7.80 12.22
N GLY A 259 13.18 -6.75 12.86
CA GLY A 259 14.56 -6.29 12.67
C GLY A 259 14.83 -5.45 11.44
N ALA A 260 13.80 -5.16 10.62
CA ALA A 260 13.94 -4.26 9.49
C ALA A 260 14.19 -2.81 9.96
N THR A 261 15.07 -2.11 9.24
CA THR A 261 15.39 -0.71 9.49
C THR A 261 15.50 0.08 8.20
N ILE A 262 15.04 1.35 8.23
CA ILE A 262 15.23 2.29 7.12
C ILE A 262 16.61 2.98 7.20
N ASP A 263 17.24 3.00 8.37
CA ASP A 263 18.57 3.59 8.59
C ASP A 263 19.66 2.61 8.16
N THR A 264 19.88 2.51 6.85
CA THR A 264 20.90 1.66 6.23
C THR A 264 21.94 2.51 5.49
N PRO A 265 23.15 1.98 5.23
CA PRO A 265 24.17 2.72 4.46
C PRO A 265 23.72 3.12 3.05
N SER A 266 22.92 2.30 2.36
CA SER A 266 22.37 2.63 1.04
C SER A 266 21.33 3.73 1.12
N ASN A 267 20.42 3.67 2.08
CA ASN A 267 19.41 4.70 2.29
C ASN A 267 20.01 6.02 2.77
N LEU A 268 21.11 5.96 3.54
CA LEU A 268 21.87 7.16 3.89
C LEU A 268 22.46 7.84 2.65
N LYS A 269 23.03 7.09 1.70
CA LYS A 269 23.48 7.65 0.42
C LYS A 269 22.34 8.30 -0.35
N ALA A 270 21.17 7.67 -0.39
CA ALA A 270 19.98 8.19 -1.03
C ALA A 270 19.52 9.52 -0.38
N ALA A 271 19.44 9.56 0.94
CA ALA A 271 19.07 10.77 1.68
C ALA A 271 20.10 11.91 1.52
N GLN A 272 21.40 11.59 1.50
CA GLN A 272 22.48 12.55 1.20
C GLN A 272 22.36 13.08 -0.24
N HIS A 273 21.97 12.25 -1.20
CA HIS A 273 21.77 12.68 -2.57
C HIS A 273 20.56 13.64 -2.69
N LEU A 274 19.45 13.31 -2.03
CA LEU A 274 18.31 14.23 -1.95
C LEU A 274 18.67 15.54 -1.28
N GLN A 275 19.43 15.49 -0.18
CA GLN A 275 19.92 16.69 0.50
C GLN A 275 20.74 17.58 -0.46
N LYS A 276 21.62 16.98 -1.26
CA LYS A 276 22.39 17.70 -2.28
C LYS A 276 21.48 18.35 -3.34
N TRP A 277 20.42 17.69 -3.77
CA TRP A 277 19.45 18.30 -4.70
C TRP A 277 18.74 19.51 -4.07
N ILE A 278 18.39 19.43 -2.78
CA ILE A 278 17.82 20.55 -2.02
C ILE A 278 18.82 21.72 -1.95
N GLU A 279 20.07 21.46 -1.55
CA GLU A 279 21.15 22.45 -1.45
C GLU A 279 21.46 23.11 -2.79
N ASN A 280 21.40 22.38 -3.90
CA ASN A 280 21.55 22.90 -5.26
C ASN A 280 20.35 23.75 -5.72
N GLY A 281 19.25 23.78 -4.95
CA GLY A 281 18.04 24.51 -5.26
C GLY A 281 17.30 23.93 -6.48
N TYR A 282 17.22 22.62 -6.58
CA TYR A 282 16.52 21.95 -7.68
C TYR A 282 15.01 21.90 -7.49
N PHE A 283 14.51 22.22 -6.30
CA PHE A 283 13.10 22.29 -5.95
C PHE A 283 12.60 23.74 -5.81
N PRO A 284 11.27 23.98 -5.81
CA PRO A 284 10.72 25.29 -5.53
C PRO A 284 11.21 25.82 -4.17
N PRO A 285 11.59 27.11 -4.06
CA PRO A 285 12.07 27.67 -2.80
C PRO A 285 10.98 27.71 -1.71
N ASP A 286 9.70 27.69 -2.11
CA ASP A 286 8.51 27.70 -1.27
C ASP A 286 7.91 26.28 -1.08
N ILE A 287 8.64 25.22 -1.39
CA ILE A 287 8.13 23.83 -1.45
C ILE A 287 7.34 23.43 -0.20
N ASN A 288 7.78 23.83 1.01
CA ASN A 288 7.10 23.50 2.27
C ASN A 288 5.69 24.11 2.40
N ALA A 289 5.33 25.06 1.54
CA ALA A 289 4.00 25.68 1.50
C ALA A 289 3.12 25.17 0.33
N ILE A 290 3.70 24.49 -0.67
CA ILE A 290 3.00 24.04 -1.85
C ILE A 290 2.16 22.80 -1.53
N GLU A 291 0.87 22.86 -1.83
CA GLU A 291 0.00 21.69 -1.76
C GLU A 291 0.12 20.81 -3.02
N TYR A 292 -0.29 19.55 -2.94
CA TYR A 292 -0.21 18.60 -4.05
C TYR A 292 -0.94 19.09 -5.30
N THR A 293 -2.14 19.61 -5.14
CA THR A 293 -2.96 20.15 -6.25
C THR A 293 -2.29 21.35 -6.92
N ASP A 294 -1.65 22.23 -6.12
CA ASP A 294 -0.99 23.41 -6.63
C ASP A 294 0.29 23.05 -7.39
N ALA A 295 1.06 22.06 -6.90
CA ALA A 295 2.23 21.55 -7.62
C ALA A 295 1.86 20.97 -8.98
N ASN A 296 0.78 20.17 -9.06
CA ASN A 296 0.29 19.62 -10.32
C ASN A 296 -0.18 20.74 -11.28
N ALA A 297 -0.91 21.73 -10.78
CA ALA A 297 -1.35 22.87 -11.58
C ALA A 297 -0.16 23.69 -12.13
N ARG A 298 0.86 23.97 -11.28
CA ARG A 298 2.09 24.69 -11.69
C ARG A 298 2.87 23.89 -12.73
N PHE A 299 3.02 22.56 -12.54
CA PHE A 299 3.70 21.69 -13.49
C PHE A 299 3.01 21.68 -14.87
N THR A 300 1.69 21.55 -14.90
CA THR A 300 0.91 21.56 -16.16
C THR A 300 0.90 22.94 -16.84
N GLN A 301 1.20 24.01 -16.10
CA GLN A 301 1.41 25.37 -16.65
C GLN A 301 2.85 25.61 -17.14
N GLY A 302 3.72 24.59 -17.09
CA GLY A 302 5.10 24.66 -17.56
C GLY A 302 6.11 25.10 -16.50
N GLU A 303 5.76 25.07 -15.22
CA GLU A 303 6.71 25.31 -14.14
C GLU A 303 7.37 23.99 -13.69
N GLY A 304 8.63 23.82 -14.01
CA GLY A 304 9.39 22.60 -13.72
C GLY A 304 9.56 21.69 -14.96
N VAL A 305 10.81 21.22 -15.12
CA VAL A 305 11.14 20.29 -16.21
C VAL A 305 10.65 18.87 -15.87
N PHE A 306 10.87 18.46 -14.62
CA PHE A 306 10.55 17.14 -14.09
C PHE A 306 9.59 17.23 -12.91
N MET A 307 8.82 16.15 -12.70
CA MET A 307 7.97 15.96 -11.52
C MET A 307 7.93 14.48 -11.16
N PHE A 308 8.27 14.13 -9.91
CA PHE A 308 8.03 12.78 -9.39
C PHE A 308 6.56 12.66 -9.02
N ASN A 309 5.87 11.72 -9.64
CA ASN A 309 4.44 11.51 -9.38
C ASN A 309 4.03 10.09 -9.79
N GLY A 310 2.75 9.78 -9.68
CA GLY A 310 2.18 8.52 -10.08
C GLY A 310 1.24 8.63 -11.28
N ASP A 311 1.01 7.50 -11.90
CA ASP A 311 0.19 7.32 -13.08
C ASP A 311 -1.29 7.71 -12.90
N TRP A 312 -1.74 7.86 -11.66
CA TRP A 312 -3.08 8.43 -11.35
C TRP A 312 -3.27 9.87 -11.84
N GLN A 313 -2.21 10.55 -12.26
CA GLN A 313 -2.26 11.87 -12.88
C GLN A 313 -2.32 11.82 -14.42
N ASN A 314 -2.16 10.66 -15.04
CA ASN A 314 -2.05 10.52 -16.49
C ASN A 314 -3.17 11.24 -17.24
N GLY A 315 -4.42 10.99 -16.87
CA GLY A 315 -5.57 11.62 -17.53
C GLY A 315 -5.57 13.15 -17.41
N ALA A 316 -5.19 13.68 -16.25
CA ALA A 316 -5.09 15.12 -16.04
C ALA A 316 -3.93 15.74 -16.83
N TYR A 317 -2.79 15.06 -16.88
CA TYR A 317 -1.61 15.51 -17.61
C TYR A 317 -1.83 15.44 -19.14
N ASP A 318 -2.40 14.36 -19.68
CA ASP A 318 -2.75 14.25 -21.09
C ASP A 318 -3.75 15.33 -21.52
N ALA A 319 -4.71 15.66 -20.65
CA ALA A 319 -5.70 16.72 -20.93
C ALA A 319 -5.08 18.13 -20.89
N ALA A 320 -4.19 18.40 -19.94
CA ALA A 320 -3.58 19.73 -19.76
C ALA A 320 -2.40 20.00 -20.71
N MET A 321 -1.65 18.95 -21.08
CA MET A 321 -0.42 19.02 -21.88
C MET A 321 -0.45 18.02 -23.04
N PRO A 322 -1.41 18.11 -23.98
CA PRO A 322 -1.60 17.11 -25.03
C PRO A 322 -0.32 16.91 -25.85
N GLY A 323 0.25 15.70 -25.79
CA GLY A 323 1.48 15.34 -26.52
C GLY A 323 2.78 15.92 -25.97
N ASN A 324 2.71 16.84 -24.98
CA ASN A 324 3.89 17.51 -24.38
C ASN A 324 4.30 16.91 -23.02
N ILE A 325 3.66 15.86 -22.57
CA ILE A 325 4.02 15.12 -21.35
C ILE A 325 4.71 13.82 -21.72
N GLY A 326 5.76 13.44 -20.97
CA GLY A 326 6.41 12.15 -21.06
C GLY A 326 6.62 11.55 -19.69
N PHE A 327 6.95 10.26 -19.65
CA PHE A 327 7.22 9.51 -18.44
C PHE A 327 8.43 8.59 -18.62
N PHE A 328 9.23 8.43 -17.59
CA PHE A 328 10.25 7.39 -17.52
C PHE A 328 10.40 6.85 -16.09
N LEU A 329 10.83 5.60 -15.99
CA LEU A 329 11.25 5.00 -14.73
C LEU A 329 12.51 5.70 -14.22
N PHE A 330 12.56 6.01 -12.94
CA PHE A 330 13.75 6.62 -12.34
C PHE A 330 14.97 5.73 -12.58
N PRO A 331 16.08 6.29 -13.11
CA PRO A 331 17.22 5.49 -13.52
C PRO A 331 18.01 4.96 -12.31
N PRO A 332 18.63 3.79 -12.40
CA PRO A 332 19.51 3.24 -11.38
C PRO A 332 20.80 4.05 -11.26
N ALA A 333 21.49 3.94 -10.11
CA ALA A 333 22.80 4.57 -9.91
C ALA A 333 23.87 3.91 -10.78
N GLU A 334 23.78 2.60 -10.99
CA GLU A 334 24.74 1.82 -11.80
C GLU A 334 24.13 1.47 -13.17
N ALA A 335 24.89 1.70 -14.23
CA ALA A 335 24.46 1.39 -15.59
C ALA A 335 24.14 -0.12 -15.74
N GLY A 336 22.98 -0.42 -16.32
CA GLY A 336 22.53 -1.79 -16.56
C GLY A 336 21.83 -2.47 -15.38
N ALA A 337 21.77 -1.85 -14.20
CA ALA A 337 20.90 -2.32 -13.13
C ALA A 337 19.41 -2.11 -13.52
N PRO A 338 18.50 -3.00 -13.11
CA PRO A 338 17.09 -2.83 -13.41
C PRO A 338 16.53 -1.59 -12.69
N PRO A 339 15.69 -0.79 -13.34
CA PRO A 339 14.99 0.29 -12.67
C PRO A 339 14.00 -0.28 -11.66
N ALA A 340 13.72 0.49 -10.61
CA ALA A 340 12.72 0.14 -9.61
C ALA A 340 11.70 1.25 -9.47
N ALA A 341 10.48 0.89 -9.08
CA ALA A 341 9.42 1.86 -8.86
C ALA A 341 8.49 1.44 -7.73
N MET A 342 7.88 2.41 -7.09
CA MET A 342 6.71 2.16 -6.26
C MET A 342 5.56 1.69 -7.17
N SER A 343 5.02 0.53 -6.85
CA SER A 343 3.79 0.01 -7.43
C SER A 343 2.92 -0.49 -6.29
N ALA A 344 1.92 0.31 -5.93
CA ALA A 344 1.06 0.03 -4.79
C ALA A 344 -0.41 -0.11 -5.24
N PRO A 345 -1.16 -1.05 -4.63
CA PRO A 345 -2.59 -1.17 -4.88
C PRO A 345 -3.36 0.02 -4.30
N LEU A 346 -4.38 0.49 -5.01
CA LEU A 346 -5.43 1.29 -4.41
C LEU A 346 -6.32 0.34 -3.60
N THR A 347 -5.91 0.08 -2.36
CA THR A 347 -6.49 -0.98 -1.54
C THR A 347 -7.86 -0.62 -0.99
N PHE A 348 -8.78 -1.57 -1.12
CA PHE A 348 -10.07 -1.58 -0.43
C PHE A 348 -10.21 -2.87 0.37
N GLY A 349 -10.90 -2.77 1.52
CA GLY A 349 -11.27 -3.91 2.34
C GLY A 349 -12.77 -4.05 2.48
N ILE A 350 -13.18 -5.21 2.96
CA ILE A 350 -14.54 -5.52 3.38
C ILE A 350 -14.56 -5.54 4.91
N ALA A 351 -15.47 -4.83 5.54
CA ALA A 351 -15.60 -4.89 7.00
C ALA A 351 -15.99 -6.30 7.46
N ALA A 352 -15.48 -6.76 8.58
CA ALA A 352 -15.79 -8.10 9.12
C ALA A 352 -17.29 -8.32 9.37
N ARG A 353 -18.06 -7.23 9.59
CA ARG A 353 -19.51 -7.25 9.80
C ARG A 353 -20.27 -6.56 8.65
N ALA A 354 -19.69 -6.57 7.44
CA ALA A 354 -20.37 -6.11 6.23
C ALA A 354 -21.71 -6.83 6.01
N LYS A 355 -22.70 -6.13 5.49
CA LYS A 355 -24.02 -6.73 5.21
C LYS A 355 -24.04 -7.58 3.95
N HIS A 356 -23.25 -7.18 2.96
CA HIS A 356 -23.23 -7.79 1.64
C HIS A 356 -21.81 -8.20 1.20
N PRO A 357 -21.09 -9.01 2.01
CA PRO A 357 -19.67 -9.33 1.75
C PRO A 357 -19.46 -10.08 0.43
N ASP A 358 -20.38 -10.98 0.06
CA ASP A 358 -20.28 -11.74 -1.20
C ASP A 358 -20.37 -10.82 -2.42
N CYS A 359 -21.25 -9.82 -2.38
CA CYS A 359 -21.37 -8.85 -3.47
C CYS A 359 -20.17 -7.90 -3.51
N ALA A 360 -19.63 -7.48 -2.37
CA ALA A 360 -18.42 -6.67 -2.30
C ALA A 360 -17.20 -7.44 -2.85
N ALA A 361 -17.04 -8.72 -2.51
CA ALA A 361 -16.00 -9.59 -3.08
C ALA A 361 -16.19 -9.84 -4.58
N PHE A 362 -17.44 -10.04 -5.03
CA PHE A 362 -17.75 -10.12 -6.45
C PHE A 362 -17.41 -8.84 -7.21
N PHE A 363 -17.66 -7.67 -6.62
CA PHE A 363 -17.23 -6.40 -7.19
C PHE A 363 -15.71 -6.34 -7.38
N PHE A 364 -14.90 -6.77 -6.42
CA PHE A 364 -13.44 -6.84 -6.60
C PHE A 364 -13.05 -7.72 -7.79
N ASN A 365 -13.66 -8.92 -7.88
CA ASN A 365 -13.39 -9.81 -9.00
C ASN A 365 -13.80 -9.19 -10.34
N TRP A 366 -14.98 -8.57 -10.40
CA TRP A 366 -15.49 -7.91 -11.59
C TRP A 366 -14.57 -6.75 -12.03
N VAL A 367 -14.09 -5.90 -11.11
CA VAL A 367 -13.15 -4.82 -11.42
C VAL A 367 -11.89 -5.32 -12.11
N ALA A 368 -11.37 -6.47 -11.67
CA ALA A 368 -10.13 -7.03 -12.20
C ALA A 368 -10.33 -7.84 -13.50
N THR A 369 -11.53 -8.36 -13.78
CA THR A 369 -11.75 -9.32 -14.87
C THR A 369 -12.70 -8.83 -15.98
N ASP A 370 -13.63 -7.91 -15.67
CA ASP A 370 -14.58 -7.39 -16.68
C ASP A 370 -13.88 -6.41 -17.63
N PRO A 371 -14.02 -6.58 -18.96
CA PRO A 371 -13.35 -5.72 -19.93
C PRO A 371 -13.71 -4.23 -19.80
N THR A 372 -14.97 -3.91 -19.45
CA THR A 372 -15.43 -2.52 -19.31
C THR A 372 -14.86 -1.89 -18.04
N ALA A 373 -14.86 -2.64 -16.92
CA ALA A 373 -14.24 -2.20 -15.67
C ALA A 373 -12.74 -1.95 -15.83
N ARG A 374 -12.03 -2.86 -16.50
CA ARG A 374 -10.60 -2.71 -16.81
C ARG A 374 -10.34 -1.49 -17.69
N GLN A 375 -11.21 -1.24 -18.70
CA GLN A 375 -11.10 -0.05 -19.55
C GLN A 375 -11.30 1.23 -18.74
N ILE A 376 -12.31 1.30 -17.86
CA ILE A 376 -12.55 2.44 -16.96
C ILE A 376 -11.32 2.70 -16.07
N ASN A 377 -10.74 1.65 -15.51
CA ASN A 377 -9.53 1.76 -14.69
C ASN A 377 -8.36 2.41 -15.47
N VAL A 378 -8.06 1.88 -16.64
CA VAL A 378 -6.91 2.35 -17.43
C VAL A 378 -7.14 3.77 -17.97
N THR A 379 -8.35 4.07 -18.45
CA THR A 379 -8.62 5.43 -19.02
C THR A 379 -8.81 6.48 -17.94
N GLY A 380 -9.28 6.12 -16.76
CA GLY A 380 -9.56 7.05 -15.66
C GLY A 380 -8.36 7.30 -14.75
N PHE A 381 -7.62 6.25 -14.39
CA PHE A 381 -6.39 6.37 -13.61
C PHE A 381 -5.12 6.36 -14.45
N GLY A 382 -5.11 5.66 -15.60
CA GLY A 382 -3.87 5.35 -16.31
C GLY A 382 -3.05 4.23 -15.66
N SER A 383 -3.60 3.61 -14.63
CA SER A 383 -2.91 2.57 -13.84
C SER A 383 -3.22 1.16 -14.34
N HIS A 384 -2.36 0.21 -13.98
CA HIS A 384 -2.58 -1.20 -14.30
C HIS A 384 -3.83 -1.73 -13.57
N PRO A 385 -4.79 -2.37 -14.26
CA PRO A 385 -6.06 -2.78 -13.65
C PRO A 385 -5.96 -4.02 -12.76
N GLY A 386 -4.78 -4.64 -12.64
CA GLY A 386 -4.62 -5.90 -11.91
C GLY A 386 -5.26 -7.11 -12.60
N GLY A 387 -5.51 -8.17 -11.83
CA GLY A 387 -6.18 -9.39 -12.28
C GLY A 387 -5.25 -10.42 -12.91
N PRO A 388 -5.82 -11.43 -13.60
CA PRO A 388 -5.07 -12.49 -14.27
C PRO A 388 -4.06 -11.96 -15.28
N ALA A 389 -2.87 -12.57 -15.31
CA ALA A 389 -1.76 -12.12 -16.16
C ALA A 389 -1.99 -12.32 -17.68
N ASP A 390 -2.89 -13.20 -18.04
CA ASP A 390 -3.25 -13.55 -19.42
C ASP A 390 -4.35 -12.63 -20.00
N LEU A 391 -4.97 -11.79 -19.20
CA LEU A 391 -5.95 -10.82 -19.69
C LEU A 391 -5.24 -9.68 -20.43
N PRO A 392 -5.73 -9.32 -21.63
CA PRO A 392 -5.15 -8.22 -22.38
C PRO A 392 -5.31 -6.88 -21.65
N LEU A 393 -4.30 -6.03 -21.77
CA LEU A 393 -4.44 -4.65 -21.30
C LEU A 393 -5.44 -3.90 -22.19
N PRO A 394 -6.26 -3.01 -21.60
CA PRO A 394 -7.15 -2.14 -22.35
C PRO A 394 -6.40 -1.23 -23.33
N THR A 395 -7.09 -0.84 -24.38
CA THR A 395 -6.53 0.08 -25.37
C THR A 395 -6.52 1.52 -24.83
N VAL A 396 -5.40 2.20 -25.00
CA VAL A 396 -5.26 3.63 -24.67
C VAL A 396 -4.95 4.44 -25.94
N PRO A 397 -5.31 5.75 -25.98
CA PRO A 397 -5.04 6.58 -27.15
C PRO A 397 -3.54 6.61 -27.51
N PRO A 398 -3.17 6.56 -28.78
CA PRO A 398 -1.78 6.75 -29.22
C PRO A 398 -1.22 8.09 -28.71
N GLY A 399 0.01 8.08 -28.20
CA GLY A 399 0.68 9.28 -27.68
C GLY A 399 0.25 9.72 -26.28
N SER A 400 -0.70 9.04 -25.65
CA SER A 400 -1.03 9.22 -24.24
C SER A 400 0.15 8.79 -23.36
N VAL A 401 0.44 9.54 -22.29
CA VAL A 401 1.45 9.18 -21.29
C VAL A 401 1.11 7.85 -20.59
N THR A 402 -0.15 7.45 -20.61
CA THR A 402 -0.61 6.14 -20.12
C THR A 402 0.07 4.97 -20.83
N ASN A 403 0.38 5.10 -22.15
CA ASN A 403 1.17 4.06 -22.85
C ASN A 403 2.57 3.90 -22.23
N GLU A 404 3.20 5.03 -21.88
CA GLU A 404 4.55 5.04 -21.31
C GLU A 404 4.54 4.42 -19.88
N THR A 405 3.55 4.75 -19.06
CA THR A 405 3.44 4.19 -17.69
C THR A 405 3.07 2.70 -17.68
N LEU A 406 2.17 2.25 -18.55
CA LEU A 406 1.84 0.82 -18.68
C LEU A 406 3.04 -0.01 -19.15
N ALA A 407 3.79 0.49 -20.13
CA ALA A 407 5.03 -0.16 -20.58
C ALA A 407 6.08 -0.21 -19.47
N ALA A 408 6.22 0.88 -18.70
CA ALA A 408 7.12 0.96 -17.55
C ALA A 408 6.72 -0.03 -16.43
N GLY A 409 5.42 -0.16 -16.15
CA GLY A 409 4.88 -1.13 -15.19
C GLY A 409 5.23 -2.57 -15.56
N ALA A 410 5.15 -2.91 -16.86
CA ALA A 410 5.56 -4.22 -17.35
C ALA A 410 7.07 -4.49 -17.15
N VAL A 411 7.91 -3.46 -17.27
CA VAL A 411 9.37 -3.57 -17.03
C VAL A 411 9.66 -3.90 -15.57
N VAL A 412 9.14 -3.12 -14.61
CA VAL A 412 9.42 -3.34 -13.19
C VAL A 412 8.75 -4.62 -12.67
N GLY A 413 7.55 -4.95 -13.18
CA GLY A 413 6.86 -6.20 -12.85
C GLY A 413 7.65 -7.43 -13.28
N LYS A 414 8.22 -7.42 -14.49
CA LYS A 414 9.08 -8.50 -15.00
C LYS A 414 10.42 -8.58 -14.26
N ALA A 415 11.00 -7.46 -13.87
CA ALA A 415 12.24 -7.39 -13.12
C ALA A 415 12.07 -7.79 -11.64
N GLY A 416 10.85 -7.76 -11.10
CA GLY A 416 10.57 -7.98 -9.68
C GLY A 416 11.06 -6.83 -8.79
N THR A 417 11.20 -5.63 -9.34
CA THR A 417 11.75 -4.45 -8.66
C THR A 417 10.66 -3.46 -8.22
N THR A 418 9.48 -3.97 -7.91
CA THR A 418 8.40 -3.17 -7.32
C THR A 418 8.57 -3.03 -5.81
N MET A 419 8.24 -1.88 -5.28
CA MET A 419 8.19 -1.61 -3.85
C MET A 419 6.86 -0.96 -3.46
N ASP A 420 6.41 -1.15 -2.21
CA ASP A 420 5.29 -0.40 -1.67
C ASP A 420 5.76 1.04 -1.30
N PHE A 421 4.86 1.93 -0.98
CA PHE A 421 5.20 3.30 -0.63
C PHE A 421 5.74 3.38 0.81
N ILE A 422 6.89 4.04 1.02
CA ILE A 422 7.50 4.20 2.34
C ILE A 422 6.58 4.88 3.36
N ALA A 423 5.61 5.65 2.88
CA ALA A 423 4.60 6.28 3.73
C ALA A 423 3.55 5.29 4.28
N ASN A 424 3.49 4.04 3.75
CA ASN A 424 2.52 3.02 4.15
C ASN A 424 3.06 2.05 5.22
N ALA A 425 4.25 2.30 5.77
CA ALA A 425 4.89 1.36 6.71
C ALA A 425 4.12 1.23 8.03
N THR A 426 3.59 2.34 8.56
CA THR A 426 2.70 2.36 9.74
C THR A 426 1.57 3.36 9.52
N SER A 427 0.59 3.38 10.41
CA SER A 427 -0.63 4.19 10.25
C SER A 427 -0.38 5.70 10.18
N SER A 428 0.65 6.21 10.84
CA SER A 428 0.93 7.66 10.91
C SER A 428 2.34 8.07 10.47
N ILE A 429 3.21 7.13 10.04
CA ILE A 429 4.61 7.41 9.69
C ILE A 429 4.76 8.52 8.63
N PHE A 430 3.80 8.64 7.69
CA PHE A 430 3.88 9.71 6.70
C PHE A 430 3.67 11.09 7.32
N ALA A 431 2.67 11.21 8.22
CA ALA A 431 2.32 12.48 8.85
C ALA A 431 3.24 12.85 10.01
N GLN A 432 3.72 11.86 10.78
CA GLN A 432 4.49 12.09 12.01
C GLN A 432 6.00 11.87 11.82
N GLY A 433 6.40 11.07 10.85
CA GLY A 433 7.79 10.77 10.51
C GLY A 433 8.25 11.53 9.27
N TRP A 434 7.91 11.04 8.07
CA TRP A 434 8.47 11.55 6.82
C TRP A 434 8.21 13.03 6.57
N THR A 435 6.97 13.50 6.75
CA THR A 435 6.60 14.87 6.41
C THR A 435 7.36 15.91 7.24
N PRO A 436 7.32 15.89 8.59
CA PRO A 436 8.01 16.89 9.38
C PRO A 436 9.54 16.82 9.24
N GLU A 437 10.09 15.60 9.10
CA GLU A 437 11.54 15.45 9.03
C GLU A 437 12.10 15.88 7.67
N LEU A 438 11.41 15.62 6.56
CA LEU A 438 11.77 16.15 5.25
C LEU A 438 11.60 17.69 5.18
N GLN A 439 10.57 18.26 5.83
CA GLN A 439 10.40 19.70 5.93
C GLN A 439 11.56 20.36 6.68
N LYS A 440 12.07 19.74 7.76
CA LYS A 440 13.27 20.19 8.49
C LYS A 440 14.52 20.12 7.60
N MET A 441 14.68 19.07 6.80
CA MET A 441 15.79 18.94 5.86
C MET A 441 15.77 20.07 4.82
N VAL A 442 14.60 20.37 4.24
CA VAL A 442 14.44 21.51 3.30
C VAL A 442 14.77 22.84 3.97
N ALA A 443 14.41 23.01 5.24
CA ALA A 443 14.71 24.22 6.01
C ALA A 443 16.18 24.30 6.49
N GLY A 444 17.03 23.31 6.18
CA GLY A 444 18.42 23.24 6.66
C GLY A 444 18.57 22.99 8.16
N GLN A 445 17.51 22.49 8.81
CA GLN A 445 17.47 22.22 10.25
C GLN A 445 17.87 20.78 10.59
N GLN A 446 18.01 19.92 9.59
CA GLN A 446 18.34 18.52 9.73
C GLN A 446 19.11 18.02 8.52
N ASP A 447 20.07 17.13 8.74
CA ASP A 447 20.82 16.43 7.70
C ASP A 447 20.20 15.06 7.36
N ALA A 448 20.76 14.41 6.35
CA ALA A 448 20.32 13.09 5.87
C ALA A 448 20.37 12.00 6.95
N ALA A 449 21.39 12.01 7.81
CA ALA A 449 21.52 11.02 8.87
C ALA A 449 20.49 11.25 9.98
N GLY A 450 20.26 12.50 10.34
CA GLY A 450 19.22 12.90 11.29
C GLY A 450 17.82 12.51 10.80
N LEU A 451 17.52 12.74 9.52
CA LEU A 451 16.26 12.33 8.90
C LEU A 451 15.98 10.84 9.11
N LEU A 452 16.91 9.97 8.70
CA LEU A 452 16.66 8.51 8.76
C LEU A 452 16.53 8.02 10.20
N LYS A 453 17.35 8.54 11.12
CA LYS A 453 17.24 8.19 12.54
C LYS A 453 15.91 8.63 13.16
N ALA A 454 15.46 9.84 12.84
CA ALA A 454 14.20 10.34 13.37
C ALA A 454 13.00 9.53 12.83
N VAL A 455 13.00 9.22 11.56
CA VAL A 455 11.95 8.38 10.95
C VAL A 455 11.98 6.96 11.52
N GLN A 456 13.16 6.36 11.71
CA GLN A 456 13.28 5.04 12.33
C GLN A 456 12.76 5.04 13.77
N ALA A 457 13.09 6.06 14.55
CA ALA A 457 12.62 6.19 15.92
C ALA A 457 11.08 6.32 16.00
N GLU A 458 10.48 7.09 15.10
CA GLU A 458 9.02 7.21 15.01
C GLU A 458 8.38 5.89 14.60
N TYR A 459 8.94 5.19 13.61
CA TYR A 459 8.50 3.86 13.19
C TYR A 459 8.50 2.86 14.36
N GLU A 460 9.59 2.80 15.13
CA GLU A 460 9.69 1.92 16.30
C GLU A 460 8.67 2.26 17.39
N ARG A 461 8.42 3.56 17.61
CA ARG A 461 7.40 4.05 18.54
C ARG A 461 6.00 3.60 18.11
N GLU A 462 5.67 3.72 16.83
CA GLU A 462 4.37 3.30 16.30
C GLU A 462 4.19 1.78 16.38
N LEU A 463 5.21 0.99 16.06
CA LEU A 463 5.14 -0.48 16.17
C LEU A 463 4.85 -0.96 17.61
N VAL A 464 5.34 -0.24 18.62
CA VAL A 464 5.01 -0.58 20.02
C VAL A 464 3.55 -0.28 20.34
N MET A 465 2.95 0.74 19.72
CA MET A 465 1.53 1.08 19.94
C MET A 465 0.57 0.19 19.13
N GLU A 466 1.02 -0.34 18.00
CA GLU A 466 0.23 -1.22 17.12
C GLU A 466 0.27 -2.71 17.57
N ARG A 467 1.17 -3.08 18.48
CA ARG A 467 1.30 -4.43 19.06
C ARG A 467 0.47 -4.62 20.31
#